data_0b082de8612a1de50b84824da6df6daa
#
_entry.id   0b082de8612a1de50b84824da6df6daa
#
_cell.length_a   1.000
_cell.length_b   1.000
_cell.length_c   1.000
_cell.angle_alpha   90.00
_cell.angle_beta   90.00
_cell.angle_gamma   90.00
#
_symmetry.space_group_name_H-M   'P 1'
#
loop_
_entity.id
_entity.type
_entity.pdbx_description
1 polymer ?
#
loop_
_entity_poly.entity_id
_entity_poly.type
_entity_poly.pdbx_seq_one_letter_code
_entity_poly.pdbx_strand_id
1 'polypeptide(L)'
;MKSSNIYFNLYGVYIIKQYLSKNNYNEDFINALNKQIDDEFLSLISLLLNKDNKKMSFEILIILINVTYTKEGEMLFGNEQNVVENIFNFINKNKKDIILIEFSLMLIKHITSKNSLVKQILYNCKILDLFNEIYQIYLLNSDIIDHLILCLGHFINSRFSNNKNMLFSIKIIKSQLNNNTNFHRLLTYIYILYNLVYYHNPEIIKKMIDEEIHKSLMDIFPFDDISLTSFNKNSKNNNINDININDEEEFKKKFRKFRLIIIKILENILTLEEHEYIQKIIDSGIAQFINRLLQLSDIKIIKNTFNCIFMICYGTFGHISNLYENNTISLALKVSKNIYEAFNSQNQFINNISKEDFIGALKEISKAFSLLIKNSLHEQLVPIIKYEKGFILLLLKDSLKIFQDIPDNDDLITFICQAFYKLLKSSDFNIKEFLLKNGFKEILEKLQINQNEDIVKTAEIIYDEYFEDFEDNSNSNNININDIIDDCECNDDE
;
A
#
# COMPACT_ATOMS: atom_id res chain seq x y z
N MET A 1 13.40 44.45 19.42
CA MET A 1 12.58 43.36 20.02
C MET A 1 12.85 43.13 21.52
N LYS A 2 14.04 43.41 22.05
CA LYS A 2 14.36 43.27 23.52
C LYS A 2 13.70 44.36 24.40
N SER A 3 12.72 45.12 23.89
CA SER A 3 12.04 46.15 24.64
C SER A 3 10.92 45.59 25.53
N SER A 4 10.77 46.13 26.75
CA SER A 4 9.62 45.84 27.60
C SER A 4 8.31 46.41 27.06
N ASN A 5 8.40 47.34 26.11
CA ASN A 5 7.25 47.96 25.46
C ASN A 5 6.68 47.07 24.35
N ILE A 6 5.44 46.62 24.52
CA ILE A 6 4.75 45.73 23.63
C ILE A 6 4.61 46.30 22.19
N TYR A 7 4.48 47.60 22.05
CA TYR A 7 4.37 48.26 20.73
C TYR A 7 5.67 48.21 19.94
N PHE A 8 6.82 48.36 20.60
CA PHE A 8 8.12 48.20 19.93
C PHE A 8 8.37 46.75 19.50
N ASN A 9 7.94 45.81 20.32
CA ASN A 9 8.03 44.39 19.95
C ASN A 9 7.12 44.05 18.77
N LEU A 10 5.88 44.53 18.76
CA LEU A 10 4.94 44.42 17.65
C LEU A 10 5.47 45.03 16.37
N TYR A 11 6.03 46.23 16.45
CA TYR A 11 6.62 46.90 15.29
C TYR A 11 7.83 46.16 14.74
N GLY A 12 8.69 45.62 15.60
CA GLY A 12 9.81 44.77 15.20
C GLY A 12 9.34 43.48 14.47
N VAL A 13 8.35 42.80 15.02
CA VAL A 13 7.73 41.63 14.42
C VAL A 13 7.10 41.99 13.06
N TYR A 14 6.39 43.08 12.95
CA TYR A 14 5.79 43.58 11.73
C TYR A 14 6.83 43.89 10.63
N ILE A 15 7.95 44.53 10.98
CA ILE A 15 9.04 44.81 10.04
C ILE A 15 9.62 43.50 9.51
N ILE A 16 9.91 42.53 10.38
CA ILE A 16 10.47 41.23 9.95
C ILE A 16 9.49 40.55 9.01
N LYS A 17 8.19 40.51 9.34
CA LYS A 17 7.16 39.93 8.46
C LYS A 17 7.13 40.62 7.07
N GLN A 18 7.08 41.95 7.07
CA GLN A 18 7.08 42.74 5.82
C GLN A 18 8.32 42.47 4.97
N TYR A 19 9.45 42.30 5.62
CA TYR A 19 10.70 42.00 4.94
C TYR A 19 10.69 40.56 4.33
N LEU A 20 10.18 39.59 5.07
CA LEU A 20 10.02 38.20 4.59
C LEU A 20 9.01 38.09 3.44
N SER A 21 7.89 38.85 3.50
CA SER A 21 6.84 38.79 2.49
C SER A 21 7.18 39.53 1.17
N LYS A 22 8.02 40.55 1.21
CA LYS A 22 8.38 41.37 0.02
C LYS A 22 9.35 40.68 -0.94
N ASN A 23 10.13 39.72 -0.47
CA ASN A 23 11.25 39.16 -1.25
C ASN A 23 10.90 37.81 -1.93
N ASN A 24 9.62 37.54 -2.19
CA ASN A 24 9.11 36.43 -3.03
C ASN A 24 9.90 35.12 -2.90
N TYR A 25 10.19 34.68 -1.65
CA TYR A 25 10.92 33.43 -1.39
C TYR A 25 12.24 33.30 -2.17
N ASN A 26 12.96 34.41 -2.37
CA ASN A 26 14.30 34.34 -2.94
C ASN A 26 15.18 33.55 -1.98
N GLU A 27 15.63 32.37 -2.43
CA GLU A 27 16.39 31.42 -1.63
C GLU A 27 17.68 32.04 -1.09
N ASP A 28 18.35 32.90 -1.86
CA ASP A 28 19.56 33.64 -1.44
C ASP A 28 19.27 34.60 -0.28
N PHE A 29 18.10 35.24 -0.30
CA PHE A 29 17.68 36.13 0.78
C PHE A 29 17.35 35.37 2.04
N ILE A 30 16.62 34.26 1.93
CA ILE A 30 16.26 33.41 3.08
C ILE A 30 17.54 32.82 3.68
N ASN A 31 18.50 32.40 2.87
CA ASN A 31 19.82 31.92 3.31
C ASN A 31 20.63 33.03 4.00
N ALA A 32 20.58 34.27 3.51
CA ALA A 32 21.22 35.41 4.18
C ALA A 32 20.55 35.74 5.52
N LEU A 33 19.23 35.63 5.60
CA LEU A 33 18.46 35.82 6.84
C LEU A 33 18.79 34.71 7.86
N ASN A 34 18.84 33.48 7.44
CA ASN A 34 19.15 32.33 8.31
C ASN A 34 20.55 32.40 8.91
N LYS A 35 21.52 32.99 8.18
CA LYS A 35 22.86 33.24 8.75
C LYS A 35 22.84 34.30 9.89
N GLN A 36 21.80 35.10 9.98
CA GLN A 36 21.61 36.10 11.03
C GLN A 36 20.61 35.69 12.11
N ILE A 37 19.85 34.61 11.86
CA ILE A 37 18.94 34.00 12.83
C ILE A 37 19.80 33.04 13.66
N ASP A 38 20.11 33.45 14.86
CA ASP A 38 20.80 32.62 15.85
C ASP A 38 19.80 32.07 16.89
N ASP A 39 20.34 31.23 17.77
CA ASP A 39 19.57 30.62 18.85
C ASP A 39 18.96 31.67 19.80
N GLU A 40 19.66 32.81 20.02
CA GLU A 40 19.16 33.93 20.83
C GLU A 40 17.91 34.58 20.21
N PHE A 41 17.88 34.71 18.89
CA PHE A 41 16.72 35.25 18.15
C PHE A 41 15.52 34.31 18.27
N LEU A 42 15.70 33.01 18.04
CA LEU A 42 14.61 32.02 18.15
C LEU A 42 14.08 31.96 19.59
N SER A 43 14.96 31.94 20.58
CA SER A 43 14.59 31.93 21.98
C SER A 43 13.76 33.19 22.35
N LEU A 44 14.19 34.37 21.92
CA LEU A 44 13.45 35.63 22.16
C LEU A 44 12.06 35.62 21.50
N ILE A 45 11.97 35.18 20.23
CA ILE A 45 10.70 35.10 19.48
C ILE A 45 9.75 34.09 20.14
N SER A 46 10.23 32.93 20.56
CA SER A 46 9.40 31.93 21.24
C SER A 46 8.86 32.43 22.59
N LEU A 47 9.63 33.24 23.34
CA LEU A 47 9.15 33.89 24.55
C LEU A 47 8.06 34.92 24.26
N LEU A 48 8.19 35.68 23.17
CA LEU A 48 7.17 36.65 22.75
C LEU A 48 5.87 35.99 22.31
N LEU A 49 5.93 34.79 21.80
CA LEU A 49 4.77 33.97 21.40
C LEU A 49 3.80 33.74 22.56
N ASN A 50 4.32 33.57 23.78
CA ASN A 50 3.54 33.31 24.98
C ASN A 50 2.96 34.57 25.70
N LYS A 51 3.19 35.76 25.16
CA LYS A 51 2.54 36.97 25.66
C LYS A 51 1.08 37.03 25.24
N ASP A 52 0.22 37.59 26.11
CA ASP A 52 -1.24 37.69 25.89
C ASP A 52 -1.61 38.73 24.82
N ASN A 53 -1.11 38.53 23.59
CA ASN A 53 -1.43 39.39 22.46
C ASN A 53 -1.59 38.51 21.19
N LYS A 54 -2.83 38.17 20.86
CA LYS A 54 -3.17 37.30 19.73
C LYS A 54 -2.60 37.79 18.41
N LYS A 55 -2.65 39.08 18.11
CA LYS A 55 -2.13 39.65 16.87
C LYS A 55 -0.62 39.45 16.78
N MET A 56 0.10 39.70 17.86
CA MET A 56 1.55 39.48 17.93
C MET A 56 1.89 37.98 17.78
N SER A 57 1.16 37.11 18.48
CA SER A 57 1.35 35.64 18.38
C SER A 57 1.14 35.15 16.96
N PHE A 58 0.10 35.63 16.26
CA PHE A 58 -0.15 35.29 14.89
C PHE A 58 1.02 35.68 13.92
N GLU A 59 1.51 36.94 14.06
CA GLU A 59 2.64 37.43 13.28
C GLU A 59 3.92 36.62 13.54
N ILE A 60 4.15 36.24 14.81
CA ILE A 60 5.29 35.41 15.21
C ILE A 60 5.18 34.00 14.58
N LEU A 61 4.00 33.37 14.60
CA LEU A 61 3.81 32.08 13.96
C LEU A 61 4.16 32.14 12.47
N ILE A 62 3.75 33.17 11.75
CA ILE A 62 4.10 33.37 10.35
C ILE A 62 5.63 33.49 10.17
N ILE A 63 6.31 34.26 11.05
CA ILE A 63 7.76 34.38 11.01
C ILE A 63 8.43 33.01 11.21
N LEU A 64 8.01 32.27 12.23
CA LEU A 64 8.57 30.95 12.54
C LEU A 64 8.34 29.96 11.39
N ILE A 65 7.15 29.95 10.78
CA ILE A 65 6.85 29.13 9.61
C ILE A 65 7.80 29.51 8.45
N ASN A 66 7.97 30.80 8.16
CA ASN A 66 8.86 31.24 7.08
C ASN A 66 10.32 30.82 7.32
N VAL A 67 10.80 30.84 8.56
CA VAL A 67 12.13 30.35 8.92
C VAL A 67 12.31 28.87 8.58
N THR A 68 11.25 28.06 8.71
CA THR A 68 11.32 26.59 8.45
C THR A 68 11.33 26.21 6.98
N TYR A 69 11.16 27.14 6.04
CA TYR A 69 11.22 26.83 4.60
C TYR A 69 12.64 26.54 4.10
N THR A 70 13.66 26.86 4.88
CA THR A 70 15.05 26.49 4.57
C THR A 70 15.52 25.33 5.43
N LYS A 71 16.46 24.56 4.93
CA LYS A 71 17.04 23.42 5.64
C LYS A 71 17.76 23.84 6.92
N GLU A 72 18.46 24.98 6.86
CA GLU A 72 19.17 25.57 8.01
C GLU A 72 18.18 26.01 9.09
N GLY A 73 17.11 26.70 8.70
CA GLY A 73 16.06 27.14 9.63
C GLY A 73 15.33 26.00 10.30
N GLU A 74 15.06 24.90 9.57
CA GLU A 74 14.48 23.68 10.13
C GLU A 74 15.41 23.03 11.18
N MET A 75 16.72 23.03 10.94
CA MET A 75 17.71 22.45 11.86
C MET A 75 17.88 23.27 13.15
N LEU A 76 17.74 24.60 13.10
CA LEU A 76 17.89 25.47 14.27
C LEU A 76 16.92 25.09 15.42
N PHE A 77 15.68 24.65 15.07
CA PHE A 77 14.73 24.21 16.10
C PHE A 77 15.19 22.96 16.87
N GLY A 78 16.04 22.13 16.29
CA GLY A 78 16.56 20.93 16.95
C GLY A 78 17.59 21.23 18.04
N ASN A 79 18.28 22.36 17.96
CA ASN A 79 19.31 22.75 18.91
C ASN A 79 18.74 23.42 20.15
N GLU A 80 17.53 23.98 20.07
CA GLU A 80 16.92 24.82 21.09
C GLU A 80 15.67 24.17 21.71
N GLN A 81 15.87 23.28 22.70
CA GLN A 81 14.78 22.61 23.40
C GLN A 81 13.73 23.60 23.96
N ASN A 82 14.17 24.69 24.57
CA ASN A 82 13.26 25.71 25.17
C ASN A 82 12.33 26.32 24.12
N VAL A 83 12.81 26.52 22.90
CA VAL A 83 11.98 27.07 21.80
C VAL A 83 10.83 26.15 21.49
N VAL A 84 11.10 24.85 21.34
CA VAL A 84 10.12 23.82 21.02
C VAL A 84 9.11 23.66 22.17
N GLU A 85 9.56 23.67 23.42
CA GLU A 85 8.69 23.63 24.60
C GLU A 85 7.80 24.87 24.70
N ASN A 86 8.33 26.05 24.39
CA ASN A 86 7.53 27.27 24.32
C ASN A 86 6.45 27.22 23.25
N ILE A 87 6.73 26.66 22.10
CA ILE A 87 5.75 26.43 21.02
C ILE A 87 4.67 25.48 21.53
N PHE A 88 5.06 24.34 22.13
CA PHE A 88 4.10 23.40 22.71
C PHE A 88 3.17 24.05 23.74
N ASN A 89 3.74 24.80 24.69
CA ASN A 89 2.98 25.51 25.75
C ASN A 89 2.00 26.54 25.16
N PHE A 90 2.43 27.22 24.09
CA PHE A 90 1.58 28.16 23.37
C PHE A 90 0.38 27.45 22.74
N ILE A 91 0.61 26.33 22.06
CA ILE A 91 -0.47 25.54 21.42
C ILE A 91 -1.46 25.08 22.50
N ASN A 92 -0.96 24.51 23.58
CA ASN A 92 -1.82 24.00 24.66
C ASN A 92 -2.68 25.11 25.29
N LYS A 93 -2.11 26.32 25.51
CA LYS A 93 -2.84 27.47 26.01
C LYS A 93 -3.93 27.95 25.04
N ASN A 94 -3.66 27.94 23.74
CA ASN A 94 -4.51 28.51 22.69
C ASN A 94 -5.33 27.49 21.91
N LYS A 95 -5.46 26.24 22.39
CA LYS A 95 -6.11 25.14 21.69
C LYS A 95 -7.57 25.37 21.28
N LYS A 96 -8.22 26.40 21.74
CA LYS A 96 -9.58 26.80 21.35
C LYS A 96 -9.63 27.93 20.31
N ASP A 97 -8.48 28.51 19.95
CA ASP A 97 -8.42 29.57 18.95
C ASP A 97 -8.10 28.97 17.58
N ILE A 98 -9.09 28.93 16.69
CA ILE A 98 -9.03 28.26 15.39
C ILE A 98 -7.85 28.73 14.52
N ILE A 99 -7.61 30.03 14.45
CA ILE A 99 -6.55 30.62 13.62
C ILE A 99 -5.17 30.29 14.19
N LEU A 100 -5.00 30.46 15.49
CA LEU A 100 -3.72 30.20 16.15
C LEU A 100 -3.38 28.69 16.09
N ILE A 101 -4.37 27.81 16.22
CA ILE A 101 -4.15 26.36 16.11
C ILE A 101 -3.78 25.96 14.69
N GLU A 102 -4.46 26.45 13.67
CA GLU A 102 -4.15 26.13 12.28
C GLU A 102 -2.67 26.46 11.95
N PHE A 103 -2.24 27.69 12.23
CA PHE A 103 -0.85 28.10 11.99
C PHE A 103 0.15 27.36 12.89
N SER A 104 -0.23 27.06 14.13
CA SER A 104 0.63 26.26 15.03
C SER A 104 0.85 24.84 14.49
N LEU A 105 -0.20 24.18 13.98
CA LEU A 105 -0.07 22.86 13.38
C LEU A 105 0.76 22.90 12.09
N MET A 106 0.62 23.96 11.27
CA MET A 106 1.51 24.20 10.14
C MET A 106 2.97 24.29 10.57
N LEU A 107 3.27 25.04 11.64
CA LEU A 107 4.62 25.13 12.18
C LEU A 107 5.12 23.77 12.67
N ILE A 108 4.33 23.04 13.47
CA ILE A 108 4.70 21.70 13.95
C ILE A 108 5.01 20.77 12.79
N LYS A 109 4.15 20.75 11.75
CA LYS A 109 4.38 19.95 10.54
C LYS A 109 5.76 20.25 9.92
N HIS A 110 6.11 21.52 9.78
CA HIS A 110 7.39 21.90 9.19
C HIS A 110 8.58 21.48 10.06
N ILE A 111 8.60 21.82 11.35
CA ILE A 111 9.72 21.53 12.25
C ILE A 111 9.88 20.04 12.56
N THR A 112 8.85 19.22 12.39
CA THR A 112 8.90 17.77 12.61
C THR A 112 9.19 16.96 11.35
N SER A 113 9.14 17.55 10.15
CA SER A 113 9.22 16.82 8.89
C SER A 113 10.50 15.97 8.79
N LYS A 114 11.65 16.52 9.13
CA LYS A 114 12.97 15.85 9.05
C LYS A 114 13.75 15.84 10.35
N ASN A 115 13.33 16.61 11.38
CA ASN A 115 14.08 16.78 12.60
C ASN A 115 13.66 15.79 13.70
N SER A 116 14.49 14.78 13.96
CA SER A 116 14.22 13.74 14.96
C SER A 116 14.32 14.27 16.40
N LEU A 117 15.15 15.29 16.65
CA LEU A 117 15.31 15.89 17.99
C LEU A 117 14.04 16.67 18.37
N VAL A 118 13.50 17.46 17.45
CA VAL A 118 12.21 18.19 17.67
C VAL A 118 11.09 17.18 17.95
N LYS A 119 11.02 16.08 17.20
CA LYS A 119 10.03 15.02 17.49
C LYS A 119 10.18 14.46 18.89
N GLN A 120 11.43 14.21 19.34
CA GLN A 120 11.69 13.70 20.69
C GLN A 120 11.22 14.70 21.77
N ILE A 121 11.54 15.99 21.61
CA ILE A 121 11.15 17.03 22.57
C ILE A 121 9.62 17.11 22.66
N LEU A 122 8.94 17.23 21.52
CA LEU A 122 7.48 17.30 21.45
C LEU A 122 6.81 16.03 22.00
N TYR A 123 7.38 14.86 21.75
CA TYR A 123 6.89 13.61 22.32
C TYR A 123 6.99 13.59 23.85
N ASN A 124 8.10 14.05 24.41
CA ASN A 124 8.30 14.20 25.86
C ASN A 124 7.30 15.21 26.47
N CYS A 125 6.93 16.25 25.72
CA CYS A 125 5.89 17.21 26.09
C CYS A 125 4.46 16.67 25.97
N LYS A 126 4.27 15.40 25.50
CA LYS A 126 2.95 14.76 25.28
C LYS A 126 2.12 15.44 24.17
N ILE A 127 2.77 15.85 23.08
CA ILE A 127 2.11 16.49 21.94
C ILE A 127 0.96 15.65 21.36
N LEU A 128 1.05 14.32 21.44
CA LEU A 128 0.04 13.42 20.89
C LEU A 128 -1.26 13.41 21.74
N ASP A 129 -1.15 13.61 23.05
CA ASP A 129 -2.33 13.83 23.89
C ASP A 129 -2.99 15.18 23.55
N LEU A 130 -2.19 16.23 23.32
CA LEU A 130 -2.69 17.52 22.85
C LEU A 130 -3.36 17.43 21.47
N PHE A 131 -2.82 16.65 20.54
CA PHE A 131 -3.45 16.40 19.24
C PHE A 131 -4.81 15.72 19.39
N ASN A 132 -4.97 14.80 20.32
CA ASN A 132 -6.27 14.20 20.62
C ASN A 132 -7.26 15.24 21.18
N GLU A 133 -6.84 16.11 22.06
CA GLU A 133 -7.70 17.19 22.56
C GLU A 133 -8.13 18.15 21.45
N ILE A 134 -7.19 18.57 20.58
CA ILE A 134 -7.49 19.42 19.41
C ILE A 134 -8.47 18.71 18.46
N TYR A 135 -8.28 17.40 18.19
CA TYR A 135 -9.22 16.63 17.38
C TYR A 135 -10.63 16.66 17.95
N GLN A 136 -10.80 16.47 19.26
CA GLN A 136 -12.12 16.50 19.88
C GLN A 136 -12.79 17.89 19.79
N ILE A 137 -12.00 18.96 19.81
CA ILE A 137 -12.52 20.35 19.70
C ILE A 137 -12.94 20.65 18.24
N TYR A 138 -12.21 20.13 17.24
CA TYR A 138 -12.36 20.53 15.85
C TYR A 138 -12.82 19.41 14.91
N LEU A 139 -13.63 18.46 15.40
CA LEU A 139 -14.12 17.29 14.64
C LEU A 139 -14.73 17.62 13.26
N LEU A 140 -15.33 18.81 13.11
CA LEU A 140 -16.00 19.25 11.89
C LEU A 140 -15.15 20.20 11.03
N ASN A 141 -13.93 20.53 11.47
CA ASN A 141 -13.06 21.43 10.73
C ASN A 141 -12.02 20.61 9.91
N SER A 142 -12.29 20.41 8.63
CA SER A 142 -11.45 19.61 7.74
C SER A 142 -10.00 20.13 7.66
N ASP A 143 -9.77 21.44 7.66
CA ASP A 143 -8.43 22.01 7.49
C ASP A 143 -7.54 21.75 8.71
N ILE A 144 -8.09 21.91 9.91
CA ILE A 144 -7.38 21.56 11.16
C ILE A 144 -7.10 20.07 11.22
N ILE A 145 -8.08 19.22 10.86
CA ILE A 145 -7.90 17.77 10.83
C ILE A 145 -6.82 17.36 9.83
N ASP A 146 -6.77 17.99 8.67
CA ASP A 146 -5.73 17.74 7.68
C ASP A 146 -4.32 18.05 8.24
N HIS A 147 -4.15 19.19 8.88
CA HIS A 147 -2.89 19.53 9.52
C HIS A 147 -2.53 18.56 10.64
N LEU A 148 -3.50 18.09 11.43
CA LEU A 148 -3.29 17.07 12.46
C LEU A 148 -2.82 15.74 11.84
N ILE A 149 -3.46 15.28 10.77
CA ILE A 149 -3.08 14.02 10.09
C ILE A 149 -1.65 14.12 9.55
N LEU A 150 -1.29 15.26 8.94
CA LEU A 150 0.07 15.51 8.46
C LEU A 150 1.10 15.49 9.59
N CYS A 151 0.81 16.13 10.71
CA CYS A 151 1.67 16.09 11.89
C CYS A 151 1.82 14.66 12.43
N LEU A 152 0.71 13.94 12.60
CA LEU A 152 0.71 12.54 13.06
C LEU A 152 1.55 11.64 12.14
N GLY A 153 1.48 11.84 10.83
CA GLY A 153 2.28 11.10 9.85
C GLY A 153 3.79 11.19 10.12
N HIS A 154 4.28 12.33 10.62
CA HIS A 154 5.69 12.48 10.97
C HIS A 154 6.10 11.72 12.24
N PHE A 155 5.17 11.46 13.16
CA PHE A 155 5.43 10.65 14.36
C PHE A 155 5.27 9.15 14.10
N ILE A 156 4.36 8.74 13.22
CA ILE A 156 4.15 7.33 12.84
C ILE A 156 5.43 6.73 12.23
N ASN A 157 6.11 7.48 11.36
CA ASN A 157 7.34 7.04 10.68
C ASN A 157 8.59 7.17 11.55
N SER A 158 8.45 7.25 12.85
CA SER A 158 9.55 7.46 13.78
C SER A 158 9.54 6.41 14.90
N ARG A 159 10.69 6.27 15.58
CA ARG A 159 10.83 5.45 16.79
C ARG A 159 9.91 5.85 17.96
N PHE A 160 9.15 6.95 17.82
CA PHE A 160 8.20 7.44 18.81
C PHE A 160 6.77 6.93 18.57
N SER A 161 6.57 6.12 17.53
CA SER A 161 5.28 5.48 17.30
C SER A 161 5.04 4.40 18.37
N ASN A 162 4.02 4.60 19.18
CA ASN A 162 3.48 3.54 20.03
C ASN A 162 2.08 3.15 19.56
N ASN A 163 1.61 1.98 19.98
CA ASN A 163 0.31 1.45 19.54
C ASN A 163 -0.83 2.44 19.79
N LYS A 164 -0.87 3.11 20.95
CA LYS A 164 -1.93 4.07 21.28
C LYS A 164 -2.02 5.22 20.27
N ASN A 165 -0.88 5.74 19.85
CA ASN A 165 -0.81 6.87 18.91
C ASN A 165 -1.16 6.44 17.49
N MET A 166 -0.73 5.25 17.09
CA MET A 166 -1.10 4.65 15.80
C MET A 166 -2.61 4.39 15.72
N LEU A 167 -3.21 3.84 16.79
CA LEU A 167 -4.64 3.60 16.87
C LEU A 167 -5.46 4.90 16.79
N PHE A 168 -4.99 5.97 17.42
CA PHE A 168 -5.62 7.28 17.32
C PHE A 168 -5.57 7.83 15.88
N SER A 169 -4.43 7.68 15.20
CA SER A 169 -4.27 8.12 13.82
C SER A 169 -5.24 7.43 12.85
N ILE A 170 -5.48 6.12 13.04
CA ILE A 170 -6.45 5.35 12.22
C ILE A 170 -7.83 5.98 12.29
N LYS A 171 -8.30 6.30 13.51
CA LYS A 171 -9.63 6.90 13.72
C LYS A 171 -9.77 8.26 13.03
N ILE A 172 -8.75 9.11 13.13
CA ILE A 172 -8.78 10.43 12.48
C ILE A 172 -8.78 10.27 10.96
N ILE A 173 -7.89 9.44 10.41
CA ILE A 173 -7.81 9.23 8.98
C ILE A 173 -9.13 8.66 8.43
N LYS A 174 -9.75 7.70 9.13
CA LYS A 174 -11.06 7.13 8.74
C LYS A 174 -12.10 8.22 8.50
N SER A 175 -12.16 9.22 9.37
CA SER A 175 -13.15 10.30 9.25
C SER A 175 -12.99 11.15 7.98
N GLN A 176 -11.82 11.10 7.33
CA GLN A 176 -11.47 11.87 6.14
C GLN A 176 -11.41 11.03 4.86
N LEU A 177 -11.52 9.69 4.97
CA LEU A 177 -11.52 8.80 3.80
C LEU A 177 -12.90 8.82 3.13
N ASN A 178 -13.12 9.77 2.23
CA ASN A 178 -14.33 9.87 1.45
C ASN A 178 -14.07 10.50 0.07
N ASN A 179 -15.00 10.33 -0.86
CA ASN A 179 -14.88 10.79 -2.25
C ASN A 179 -14.90 12.33 -2.40
N ASN A 180 -15.27 13.08 -1.36
CA ASN A 180 -15.28 14.53 -1.38
C ASN A 180 -13.92 15.13 -0.96
N THR A 181 -13.02 14.31 -0.43
CA THR A 181 -11.69 14.76 -0.01
C THR A 181 -10.81 15.01 -1.23
N ASN A 182 -10.07 16.11 -1.22
CA ASN A 182 -9.13 16.44 -2.31
C ASN A 182 -8.11 15.32 -2.53
N PHE A 183 -7.81 15.00 -3.80
CA PHE A 183 -6.90 13.92 -4.19
C PHE A 183 -5.52 13.99 -3.51
N HIS A 184 -4.91 15.18 -3.40
CA HIS A 184 -3.62 15.33 -2.75
C HIS A 184 -3.67 14.98 -1.27
N ARG A 185 -4.75 15.34 -0.58
CA ARG A 185 -4.99 14.97 0.82
C ARG A 185 -5.19 13.46 0.95
N LEU A 186 -6.05 12.87 0.11
CA LEU A 186 -6.26 11.42 0.06
C LEU A 186 -4.96 10.66 -0.16
N LEU A 187 -4.14 11.09 -1.11
CA LEU A 187 -2.85 10.48 -1.39
C LEU A 187 -1.95 10.49 -0.15
N THR A 188 -1.92 11.60 0.58
CA THR A 188 -1.15 11.69 1.83
C THR A 188 -1.68 10.75 2.91
N TYR A 189 -3.00 10.68 3.09
CA TYR A 189 -3.61 9.79 4.09
C TYR A 189 -3.34 8.32 3.78
N ILE A 190 -3.44 7.94 2.50
CA ILE A 190 -3.10 6.60 2.04
C ILE A 190 -1.63 6.26 2.30
N TYR A 191 -0.70 7.21 2.11
CA TYR A 191 0.70 6.98 2.48
C TYR A 191 0.89 6.77 3.99
N ILE A 192 0.17 7.51 4.83
CA ILE A 192 0.24 7.33 6.28
C ILE A 192 -0.32 5.95 6.67
N LEU A 193 -1.46 5.53 6.09
CA LEU A 193 -2.02 4.19 6.29
C LEU A 193 -1.07 3.09 5.81
N TYR A 194 -0.43 3.27 4.66
CA TYR A 194 0.57 2.34 4.17
C TYR A 194 1.72 2.15 5.16
N ASN A 195 2.23 3.24 5.70
CA ASN A 195 3.28 3.19 6.71
C ASN A 195 2.84 2.51 8.00
N LEU A 196 1.56 2.67 8.40
CA LEU A 196 1.00 1.99 9.56
C LEU A 196 0.98 0.46 9.40
N VAL A 197 0.65 -0.04 8.20
CA VAL A 197 0.60 -1.50 7.94
C VAL A 197 1.96 -2.08 7.56
N TYR A 198 2.91 -1.26 7.10
CA TYR A 198 4.20 -1.73 6.60
C TYR A 198 5.00 -2.54 7.64
N TYR A 199 4.87 -2.22 8.91
CA TYR A 199 5.55 -2.92 10.00
C TYR A 199 4.82 -4.18 10.50
N HIS A 200 3.73 -4.60 9.81
CA HIS A 200 2.96 -5.81 10.11
C HIS A 200 2.60 -5.99 11.60
N ASN A 201 2.26 -4.88 12.28
CA ASN A 201 1.80 -4.95 13.66
C ASN A 201 0.34 -5.47 13.72
N PRO A 202 0.06 -6.68 14.26
CA PRO A 202 -1.27 -7.26 14.25
C PRO A 202 -2.34 -6.39 14.92
N GLU A 203 -2.01 -5.71 16.03
CA GLU A 203 -2.98 -4.84 16.72
C GLU A 203 -3.41 -3.64 15.86
N ILE A 204 -2.47 -3.09 15.09
CA ILE A 204 -2.76 -1.98 14.17
C ILE A 204 -3.66 -2.47 13.03
N ILE A 205 -3.33 -3.63 12.45
CA ILE A 205 -4.10 -4.23 11.36
C ILE A 205 -5.52 -4.56 11.84
N LYS A 206 -5.67 -5.21 13.00
CA LYS A 206 -6.98 -5.50 13.60
C LYS A 206 -7.82 -4.23 13.77
N LYS A 207 -7.20 -3.17 14.32
CA LYS A 207 -7.89 -1.90 14.50
C LYS A 207 -8.31 -1.27 13.17
N MET A 208 -7.50 -1.37 12.13
CA MET A 208 -7.89 -0.90 10.80
C MET A 208 -9.09 -1.66 10.24
N ILE A 209 -9.18 -2.97 10.50
CA ILE A 209 -10.32 -3.78 10.10
C ILE A 209 -11.56 -3.41 10.91
N ASP A 210 -11.44 -3.28 12.24
CA ASP A 210 -12.55 -2.89 13.13
C ASP A 210 -13.10 -1.49 12.82
N GLU A 211 -12.25 -0.57 12.38
CA GLU A 211 -12.65 0.76 11.90
C GLU A 211 -13.09 0.76 10.43
N GLU A 212 -13.21 -0.40 9.78
CA GLU A 212 -13.61 -0.57 8.37
C GLU A 212 -12.75 0.24 7.36
N ILE A 213 -11.47 0.45 7.65
CA ILE A 213 -10.55 1.15 6.74
C ILE A 213 -10.50 0.45 5.38
N HIS A 214 -10.42 -0.89 5.36
CA HIS A 214 -10.42 -1.70 4.14
C HIS A 214 -11.63 -1.39 3.24
N LYS A 215 -12.83 -1.28 3.82
CA LYS A 215 -14.04 -0.92 3.07
C LYS A 215 -13.94 0.49 2.50
N SER A 216 -13.52 1.47 3.32
CA SER A 216 -13.33 2.85 2.84
C SER A 216 -12.30 2.94 1.72
N LEU A 217 -11.22 2.13 1.77
CA LEU A 217 -10.21 2.07 0.70
C LEU A 217 -10.79 1.51 -0.60
N MET A 218 -11.63 0.47 -0.51
CA MET A 218 -12.31 -0.09 -1.68
C MET A 218 -13.31 0.91 -2.28
N ASP A 219 -14.04 1.65 -1.44
CA ASP A 219 -15.04 2.64 -1.86
C ASP A 219 -14.42 3.85 -2.57
N ILE A 220 -13.27 4.33 -2.11
CA ILE A 220 -12.56 5.47 -2.72
C ILE A 220 -11.65 5.07 -3.87
N PHE A 221 -11.51 3.77 -4.18
CA PHE A 221 -10.63 3.31 -5.25
C PHE A 221 -11.16 3.73 -6.61
N PRO A 222 -10.39 4.52 -7.38
CA PRO A 222 -10.86 5.00 -8.66
C PRO A 222 -10.64 3.94 -9.75
N PHE A 223 -11.70 3.33 -10.24
CA PHE A 223 -11.63 2.34 -11.33
C PHE A 223 -11.52 2.98 -12.70
N ASP A 224 -12.26 4.08 -12.93
CA ASP A 224 -12.29 4.77 -14.22
C ASP A 224 -11.25 5.89 -14.30
N ASP A 225 -10.57 6.00 -15.42
CA ASP A 225 -9.67 7.13 -15.67
C ASP A 225 -10.46 8.45 -15.86
N ILE A 226 -11.75 8.38 -16.16
CA ILE A 226 -12.67 9.52 -16.29
C ILE A 226 -12.99 10.16 -14.93
N SER A 227 -12.88 9.41 -13.83
CA SER A 227 -13.01 9.99 -12.48
C SER A 227 -11.95 11.04 -12.17
N LEU A 228 -10.88 11.11 -12.98
CA LEU A 228 -9.86 12.16 -12.97
C LEU A 228 -10.45 13.57 -13.08
N THR A 229 -11.47 13.75 -13.94
CA THR A 229 -12.12 15.04 -14.14
C THR A 229 -13.03 15.45 -12.96
N SER A 230 -13.57 14.48 -12.23
CA SER A 230 -14.41 14.74 -11.05
C SER A 230 -13.57 15.12 -9.83
N PHE A 231 -12.41 14.49 -9.62
CA PHE A 231 -11.48 14.88 -8.56
C PHE A 231 -10.90 16.29 -8.75
N ASN A 232 -10.70 16.73 -10.00
CA ASN A 232 -10.24 18.10 -10.30
C ASN A 232 -11.36 19.16 -10.25
N LYS A 233 -12.63 18.80 -10.50
CA LYS A 233 -13.74 19.77 -10.45
C LYS A 233 -14.03 20.34 -9.07
N ASN A 234 -13.60 19.66 -8.00
CA ASN A 234 -13.75 20.15 -6.63
C ASN A 234 -12.67 21.17 -6.23
N SER A 235 -11.60 21.34 -7.00
CA SER A 235 -10.67 22.48 -6.88
C SER A 235 -11.20 23.68 -7.67
N LYS A 236 -12.23 24.34 -7.12
CA LYS A 236 -12.88 25.52 -7.71
C LYS A 236 -11.94 26.74 -7.76
N ASN A 237 -10.89 26.77 -8.52
CA ASN A 237 -10.20 28.06 -8.80
C ASN A 237 -9.14 28.05 -9.91
N ASN A 238 -9.08 27.07 -10.80
CA ASN A 238 -8.15 27.19 -11.92
C ASN A 238 -8.86 27.00 -13.27
N ASN A 239 -8.66 27.97 -14.15
CA ASN A 239 -9.08 27.95 -15.55
C ASN A 239 -8.55 26.66 -16.22
N ILE A 240 -9.50 25.78 -16.59
CA ILE A 240 -9.24 24.42 -17.09
C ILE A 240 -8.57 24.39 -18.48
N ASN A 241 -8.35 25.55 -19.09
CA ASN A 241 -7.89 25.63 -20.50
C ASN A 241 -6.37 25.57 -20.70
N ASP A 242 -5.56 25.51 -19.64
CA ASP A 242 -4.08 25.49 -19.73
C ASP A 242 -3.44 24.32 -18.96
N ILE A 243 -4.04 23.12 -18.96
CA ILE A 243 -3.35 21.93 -18.44
C ILE A 243 -2.26 21.57 -19.45
N ASN A 244 -1.02 21.83 -19.08
CA ASN A 244 0.16 21.47 -19.84
C ASN A 244 0.22 19.93 -19.95
N ILE A 245 0.58 19.37 -21.09
CA ILE A 245 0.66 17.90 -21.34
C ILE A 245 1.54 17.22 -20.28
N ASN A 246 2.58 17.90 -19.79
CA ASN A 246 3.45 17.41 -18.71
C ASN A 246 2.72 17.25 -17.36
N ASP A 247 1.73 18.11 -17.08
CA ASP A 247 0.94 18.03 -15.83
C ASP A 247 -0.01 16.85 -15.86
N GLU A 248 -0.55 16.49 -17.03
CA GLU A 248 -1.43 15.34 -17.21
C GLU A 248 -0.68 14.01 -17.01
N GLU A 249 0.53 13.89 -17.54
CA GLU A 249 1.34 12.67 -17.40
C GLU A 249 1.82 12.48 -15.96
N GLU A 250 2.21 13.56 -15.28
CA GLU A 250 2.57 13.52 -13.86
C GLU A 250 1.35 13.13 -12.99
N PHE A 251 0.18 13.65 -13.33
CA PHE A 251 -1.05 13.30 -12.64
C PHE A 251 -1.41 11.81 -12.82
N LYS A 252 -1.35 11.27 -14.05
CA LYS A 252 -1.53 9.84 -14.33
C LYS A 252 -0.57 8.97 -13.52
N LYS A 253 0.67 9.39 -13.38
CA LYS A 253 1.68 8.73 -12.55
C LYS A 253 1.30 8.70 -11.06
N LYS A 254 0.86 9.85 -10.51
CA LYS A 254 0.41 9.96 -9.12
C LYS A 254 -0.84 9.11 -8.88
N PHE A 255 -1.75 9.09 -9.83
CA PHE A 255 -3.00 8.33 -9.78
C PHE A 255 -2.75 6.82 -9.81
N ARG A 256 -1.88 6.35 -10.70
CA ARG A 256 -1.44 4.95 -10.73
C ARG A 256 -0.79 4.56 -9.39
N LYS A 257 0.06 5.42 -8.85
CA LYS A 257 0.70 5.20 -7.55
C LYS A 257 -0.32 5.11 -6.42
N PHE A 258 -1.35 5.94 -6.43
CA PHE A 258 -2.45 5.90 -5.48
C PHE A 258 -3.18 4.55 -5.50
N ARG A 259 -3.56 4.06 -6.69
CA ARG A 259 -4.15 2.72 -6.88
C ARG A 259 -3.27 1.62 -6.30
N LEU A 260 -1.99 1.61 -6.64
CA LEU A 260 -1.05 0.59 -6.19
C LEU A 260 -0.86 0.60 -4.67
N ILE A 261 -0.82 1.76 -4.04
CA ILE A 261 -0.67 1.85 -2.58
C ILE A 261 -1.91 1.32 -1.86
N ILE A 262 -3.13 1.61 -2.35
CA ILE A 262 -4.35 1.06 -1.78
C ILE A 262 -4.32 -0.48 -1.81
N ILE A 263 -3.98 -1.07 -2.97
CA ILE A 263 -3.89 -2.54 -3.09
C ILE A 263 -2.83 -3.09 -2.14
N LYS A 264 -1.68 -2.42 -2.00
CA LYS A 264 -0.63 -2.81 -1.06
C LYS A 264 -1.07 -2.74 0.41
N ILE A 265 -1.90 -1.78 0.78
CA ILE A 265 -2.49 -1.72 2.12
C ILE A 265 -3.43 -2.92 2.33
N LEU A 266 -4.29 -3.22 1.37
CA LEU A 266 -5.20 -4.37 1.43
C LEU A 266 -4.44 -5.69 1.48
N GLU A 267 -3.39 -5.84 0.67
CA GLU A 267 -2.46 -6.97 0.71
C GLU A 267 -1.89 -7.17 2.12
N ASN A 268 -1.33 -6.11 2.71
CA ASN A 268 -0.78 -6.18 4.07
C ASN A 268 -1.84 -6.45 5.14
N ILE A 269 -3.08 -5.97 4.98
CA ILE A 269 -4.18 -6.29 5.89
C ILE A 269 -4.56 -7.77 5.80
N LEU A 270 -4.51 -8.36 4.61
CA LEU A 270 -4.80 -9.78 4.37
C LEU A 270 -3.71 -10.73 4.90
N THR A 271 -2.52 -10.24 5.28
CA THR A 271 -1.48 -11.08 5.92
C THR A 271 -1.81 -11.47 7.35
N LEU A 272 -2.89 -10.96 7.94
CA LEU A 272 -3.30 -11.34 9.29
C LEU A 272 -3.76 -12.80 9.30
N GLU A 273 -3.17 -13.62 10.17
CA GLU A 273 -3.47 -15.07 10.23
C GLU A 273 -4.79 -15.39 10.91
N GLU A 274 -5.44 -14.42 11.55
CA GLU A 274 -6.68 -14.63 12.32
C GLU A 274 -7.90 -14.65 11.41
N HIS A 275 -8.51 -15.82 11.28
CA HIS A 275 -9.62 -16.08 10.36
C HIS A 275 -10.83 -15.15 10.54
N GLU A 276 -11.16 -14.78 11.78
CA GLU A 276 -12.26 -13.85 12.07
C GLU A 276 -12.10 -12.50 11.35
N TYR A 277 -10.87 -11.96 11.34
CA TYR A 277 -10.59 -10.69 10.70
C TYR A 277 -10.58 -10.79 9.18
N ILE A 278 -10.05 -11.89 8.64
CA ILE A 278 -10.12 -12.15 7.19
C ILE A 278 -11.59 -12.30 6.76
N GLN A 279 -12.43 -12.96 7.57
CA GLN A 279 -13.86 -13.06 7.27
C GLN A 279 -14.55 -11.70 7.21
N LYS A 280 -14.23 -10.76 8.12
CA LYS A 280 -14.75 -9.38 8.06
C LYS A 280 -14.41 -8.68 6.74
N ILE A 281 -13.21 -8.92 6.19
CA ILE A 281 -12.78 -8.34 4.90
C ILE A 281 -13.57 -8.99 3.76
N ILE A 282 -13.76 -10.30 3.81
CA ILE A 282 -14.54 -11.05 2.81
C ILE A 282 -15.98 -10.56 2.80
N ASP A 283 -16.60 -10.42 3.96
CA ASP A 283 -17.98 -9.97 4.13
C ASP A 283 -18.17 -8.51 3.64
N SER A 284 -17.10 -7.72 3.62
CA SER A 284 -17.12 -6.36 3.10
C SER A 284 -17.01 -6.25 1.57
N GLY A 285 -16.93 -7.38 0.85
CA GLY A 285 -16.99 -7.42 -0.61
C GLY A 285 -15.62 -7.40 -1.32
N ILE A 286 -14.56 -7.92 -0.69
CA ILE A 286 -13.22 -7.95 -1.30
C ILE A 286 -13.20 -8.76 -2.61
N ALA A 287 -13.99 -9.82 -2.76
CA ALA A 287 -14.04 -10.63 -3.97
C ALA A 287 -14.55 -9.80 -5.18
N GLN A 288 -15.63 -9.02 -4.99
CA GLN A 288 -16.14 -8.13 -6.02
C GLN A 288 -15.15 -7.01 -6.36
N PHE A 289 -14.41 -6.51 -5.36
CA PHE A 289 -13.36 -5.53 -5.58
C PHE A 289 -12.20 -6.13 -6.40
N ILE A 290 -11.75 -7.34 -6.07
CA ILE A 290 -10.74 -8.10 -6.83
C ILE A 290 -11.19 -8.30 -8.28
N ASN A 291 -12.47 -8.66 -8.51
CA ASN A 291 -13.01 -8.83 -9.85
C ASN A 291 -12.90 -7.55 -10.69
N ARG A 292 -13.14 -6.40 -10.09
CA ARG A 292 -12.97 -5.11 -10.77
C ARG A 292 -11.50 -4.79 -11.05
N LEU A 293 -10.59 -5.13 -10.13
CA LEU A 293 -9.13 -4.96 -10.33
C LEU A 293 -8.60 -5.83 -11.47
N LEU A 294 -9.06 -7.09 -11.58
CA LEU A 294 -8.67 -8.02 -12.64
C LEU A 294 -9.12 -7.56 -14.04
N GLN A 295 -10.08 -6.64 -14.14
CA GLN A 295 -10.52 -6.07 -15.41
C GLN A 295 -9.66 -4.86 -15.86
N LEU A 296 -8.77 -4.38 -15.01
CA LEU A 296 -7.84 -3.29 -15.37
C LEU A 296 -6.69 -3.84 -16.21
N SER A 297 -6.23 -3.02 -17.16
CA SER A 297 -5.12 -3.42 -18.07
C SER A 297 -3.71 -3.23 -17.50
N ASP A 298 -3.58 -2.73 -16.27
CA ASP A 298 -2.27 -2.47 -15.63
C ASP A 298 -1.70 -3.74 -15.01
N ILE A 299 -0.60 -4.24 -15.58
CA ILE A 299 0.05 -5.48 -15.13
C ILE A 299 0.54 -5.42 -13.67
N LYS A 300 0.90 -4.23 -13.15
CA LYS A 300 1.33 -4.09 -11.75
C LYS A 300 0.14 -4.17 -10.80
N ILE A 301 -1.02 -3.65 -11.22
CA ILE A 301 -2.27 -3.83 -10.49
C ILE A 301 -2.66 -5.30 -10.47
N ILE A 302 -2.64 -5.97 -11.64
CA ILE A 302 -2.96 -7.39 -11.76
C ILE A 302 -2.03 -8.22 -10.87
N LYS A 303 -0.71 -7.99 -10.91
CA LYS A 303 0.26 -8.66 -10.06
C LYS A 303 -0.11 -8.58 -8.58
N ASN A 304 -0.36 -7.37 -8.05
CA ASN A 304 -0.71 -7.19 -6.65
C ASN A 304 -2.11 -7.78 -6.32
N THR A 305 -3.02 -7.78 -7.30
CA THR A 305 -4.34 -8.42 -7.15
C THR A 305 -4.20 -9.94 -6.96
N PHE A 306 -3.32 -10.59 -7.72
CA PHE A 306 -3.04 -12.03 -7.51
C PHE A 306 -2.40 -12.30 -6.16
N ASN A 307 -1.60 -11.38 -5.62
CA ASN A 307 -1.11 -11.53 -4.26
C ASN A 307 -2.24 -11.42 -3.21
N CYS A 308 -3.24 -10.55 -3.41
CA CYS A 308 -4.43 -10.55 -2.56
C CYS A 308 -5.20 -11.90 -2.65
N ILE A 309 -5.36 -12.47 -3.86
CA ILE A 309 -5.97 -13.80 -4.03
C ILE A 309 -5.16 -14.85 -3.28
N PHE A 310 -3.83 -14.84 -3.41
CA PHE A 310 -2.93 -15.75 -2.69
C PHE A 310 -3.15 -15.67 -1.17
N MET A 311 -3.21 -14.45 -0.60
CA MET A 311 -3.44 -14.27 0.83
C MET A 311 -4.81 -14.79 1.29
N ILE A 312 -5.87 -14.63 0.49
CA ILE A 312 -7.20 -15.19 0.80
C ILE A 312 -7.15 -16.72 0.73
N CYS A 313 -6.43 -17.29 -0.25
CA CYS A 313 -6.27 -18.75 -0.38
C CYS A 313 -5.43 -19.37 0.75
N TYR A 314 -4.63 -18.58 1.45
CA TYR A 314 -3.90 -19.01 2.65
C TYR A 314 -4.84 -19.26 3.86
N GLY A 315 -6.03 -18.68 3.81
CA GLY A 315 -7.04 -18.79 4.87
C GLY A 315 -7.80 -20.13 4.88
N THR A 316 -9.03 -20.07 5.36
CA THR A 316 -9.89 -21.25 5.47
C THR A 316 -10.54 -21.62 4.13
N PHE A 317 -11.08 -22.84 4.09
CA PHE A 317 -11.91 -23.31 2.99
C PHE A 317 -13.09 -22.35 2.67
N GLY A 318 -13.76 -21.79 3.68
CA GLY A 318 -14.84 -20.81 3.49
C GLY A 318 -14.40 -19.55 2.75
N HIS A 319 -13.18 -19.10 2.99
CA HIS A 319 -12.60 -17.94 2.28
C HIS A 319 -12.41 -18.25 0.79
N ILE A 320 -11.94 -19.47 0.48
CA ILE A 320 -11.77 -19.93 -0.89
C ILE A 320 -13.12 -20.07 -1.58
N SER A 321 -14.12 -20.67 -0.92
CA SER A 321 -15.49 -20.81 -1.45
C SER A 321 -16.08 -19.48 -1.87
N ASN A 322 -15.83 -18.41 -1.10
CA ASN A 322 -16.28 -17.06 -1.46
C ASN A 322 -15.70 -16.57 -2.81
N LEU A 323 -14.45 -16.90 -3.12
CA LEU A 323 -13.84 -16.56 -4.42
C LEU A 323 -14.54 -17.30 -5.57
N TYR A 324 -14.97 -18.56 -5.37
CA TYR A 324 -15.73 -19.32 -6.37
C TYR A 324 -17.13 -18.76 -6.54
N GLU A 325 -17.86 -18.54 -5.46
CA GLU A 325 -19.24 -18.02 -5.46
C GLU A 325 -19.33 -16.66 -6.17
N ASN A 326 -18.29 -15.85 -6.08
CA ASN A 326 -18.19 -14.55 -6.75
C ASN A 326 -17.59 -14.61 -8.17
N ASN A 327 -17.38 -15.79 -8.75
CA ASN A 327 -16.73 -16.00 -10.05
C ASN A 327 -15.32 -15.41 -10.18
N THR A 328 -14.65 -15.13 -9.06
CA THR A 328 -13.30 -14.54 -9.05
C THR A 328 -12.28 -15.49 -9.68
N ILE A 329 -12.41 -16.79 -9.41
CA ILE A 329 -11.48 -17.80 -9.95
C ILE A 329 -11.61 -17.91 -11.48
N SER A 330 -12.82 -17.92 -12.03
CA SER A 330 -13.03 -17.95 -13.48
C SER A 330 -12.43 -16.74 -14.19
N LEU A 331 -12.59 -15.55 -13.58
CA LEU A 331 -11.99 -14.32 -14.11
C LEU A 331 -10.47 -14.34 -13.98
N ALA A 332 -9.95 -14.81 -12.85
CA ALA A 332 -8.50 -14.96 -12.63
C ALA A 332 -7.85 -15.91 -13.67
N LEU A 333 -8.49 -17.05 -13.97
CA LEU A 333 -8.03 -17.97 -15.02
C LEU A 333 -7.95 -17.28 -16.39
N LYS A 334 -8.99 -16.53 -16.77
CA LYS A 334 -9.03 -15.79 -18.03
C LYS A 334 -7.90 -14.76 -18.12
N VAL A 335 -7.69 -13.98 -17.07
CA VAL A 335 -6.63 -12.96 -17.02
C VAL A 335 -5.25 -13.60 -17.06
N SER A 336 -5.06 -14.71 -16.33
CA SER A 336 -3.81 -15.46 -16.32
C SER A 336 -3.46 -15.99 -17.70
N LYS A 337 -4.45 -16.51 -18.45
CA LYS A 337 -4.26 -16.97 -19.83
C LYS A 337 -3.80 -15.83 -20.73
N ASN A 338 -4.45 -14.67 -20.66
CA ASN A 338 -4.08 -13.51 -21.46
C ASN A 338 -2.62 -13.07 -21.19
N ILE A 339 -2.21 -13.06 -19.93
CA ILE A 339 -0.84 -12.69 -19.53
C ILE A 339 0.17 -13.73 -20.00
N TYR A 340 -0.14 -15.02 -19.84
CA TYR A 340 0.73 -16.11 -20.28
C TYR A 340 0.91 -16.13 -21.81
N GLU A 341 -0.16 -15.95 -22.57
CA GLU A 341 -0.10 -15.86 -24.03
C GLU A 341 0.68 -14.62 -24.49
N ALA A 342 0.48 -13.48 -23.84
CA ALA A 342 1.23 -12.27 -24.13
C ALA A 342 2.73 -12.43 -23.84
N PHE A 343 3.09 -13.11 -22.76
CA PHE A 343 4.47 -13.43 -22.41
C PHE A 343 5.15 -14.34 -23.46
N ASN A 344 4.43 -15.39 -23.94
CA ASN A 344 4.96 -16.37 -24.88
C ASN A 344 4.99 -15.87 -26.33
N SER A 345 4.11 -14.95 -26.71
CA SER A 345 4.00 -14.48 -28.11
C SER A 345 5.18 -13.63 -28.58
N GLN A 346 6.15 -13.30 -27.70
CA GLN A 346 7.31 -12.41 -27.98
C GLN A 346 6.91 -11.08 -28.65
N ASN A 347 5.63 -10.76 -28.71
CA ASN A 347 5.15 -9.49 -29.25
C ASN A 347 5.58 -8.36 -28.30
N GLN A 348 6.80 -7.87 -28.49
CA GLN A 348 7.45 -6.78 -27.74
C GLN A 348 6.69 -5.44 -27.80
N PHE A 349 5.51 -5.42 -28.42
CA PHE A 349 4.76 -4.21 -28.73
C PHE A 349 3.47 -4.00 -27.90
N ILE A 350 3.20 -4.83 -26.92
CA ILE A 350 2.07 -4.56 -26.04
C ILE A 350 2.50 -3.55 -24.97
N ASN A 351 2.36 -2.27 -25.31
CA ASN A 351 2.27 -1.14 -24.37
C ASN A 351 3.41 -0.96 -23.36
N ASN A 352 4.68 -0.87 -23.75
CA ASN A 352 5.79 -0.50 -22.87
C ASN A 352 5.90 -1.33 -21.55
N ILE A 353 5.39 -2.56 -21.53
CA ILE A 353 5.49 -3.46 -20.37
C ILE A 353 6.84 -4.18 -20.42
N SER A 354 7.61 -4.11 -19.35
CA SER A 354 8.91 -4.79 -19.28
C SER A 354 8.75 -6.31 -19.12
N LYS A 355 9.74 -7.07 -19.57
CA LYS A 355 9.77 -8.54 -19.36
C LYS A 355 9.74 -8.88 -17.87
N GLU A 356 10.38 -8.08 -17.05
CA GLU A 356 10.41 -8.21 -15.60
C GLU A 356 9.01 -8.05 -14.97
N ASP A 357 8.19 -7.13 -15.48
CA ASP A 357 6.81 -6.94 -15.02
C ASP A 357 5.95 -8.18 -15.33
N PHE A 358 6.13 -8.80 -16.52
CA PHE A 358 5.46 -10.06 -16.88
C PHE A 358 5.91 -11.23 -16.01
N ILE A 359 7.23 -11.41 -15.82
CA ILE A 359 7.78 -12.45 -14.94
C ILE A 359 7.25 -12.26 -13.52
N GLY A 360 7.24 -11.02 -13.02
CA GLY A 360 6.70 -10.71 -11.71
C GLY A 360 5.21 -11.01 -11.59
N ALA A 361 4.41 -10.81 -12.64
CA ALA A 361 3.00 -11.16 -12.64
C ALA A 361 2.79 -12.69 -12.69
N LEU A 362 3.54 -13.40 -13.54
CA LEU A 362 3.50 -14.86 -13.61
C LEU A 362 3.88 -15.53 -12.28
N LYS A 363 4.84 -14.94 -11.55
CA LYS A 363 5.22 -15.40 -10.21
C LYS A 363 4.02 -15.36 -9.24
N GLU A 364 3.32 -14.23 -9.15
CA GLU A 364 2.19 -14.09 -8.22
C GLU A 364 0.97 -14.90 -8.68
N ILE A 365 0.72 -15.00 -9.98
CA ILE A 365 -0.30 -15.88 -10.56
C ILE A 365 -0.04 -17.34 -10.15
N SER A 366 1.18 -17.81 -10.34
CA SER A 366 1.55 -19.21 -10.04
C SER A 366 1.45 -19.49 -8.54
N LYS A 367 1.85 -18.57 -7.68
CA LYS A 367 1.67 -18.68 -6.22
C LYS A 367 0.19 -18.82 -5.86
N ALA A 368 -0.66 -17.93 -6.40
CA ALA A 368 -2.07 -17.90 -6.08
C ALA A 368 -2.77 -19.20 -6.49
N PHE A 369 -2.53 -19.68 -7.72
CA PHE A 369 -3.13 -20.93 -8.18
C PHE A 369 -2.55 -22.17 -7.49
N SER A 370 -1.26 -22.20 -7.18
CA SER A 370 -0.68 -23.31 -6.44
C SER A 370 -1.31 -23.48 -5.06
N LEU A 371 -1.47 -22.36 -4.35
CA LEU A 371 -2.10 -22.38 -3.02
C LEU A 371 -3.60 -22.66 -3.11
N LEU A 372 -4.27 -22.10 -4.12
CA LEU A 372 -5.67 -22.40 -4.40
C LEU A 372 -5.88 -23.90 -4.63
N ILE A 373 -5.08 -24.52 -5.49
CA ILE A 373 -5.13 -25.96 -5.75
C ILE A 373 -4.87 -26.74 -4.47
N LYS A 374 -3.82 -26.40 -3.73
CA LYS A 374 -3.46 -27.08 -2.48
C LYS A 374 -4.61 -27.07 -1.47
N ASN A 375 -5.33 -25.97 -1.34
CA ASN A 375 -6.33 -25.78 -0.28
C ASN A 375 -7.79 -25.95 -0.72
N SER A 376 -8.08 -26.11 -2.04
CA SER A 376 -9.43 -26.34 -2.56
C SER A 376 -9.92 -27.77 -2.31
N LEU A 377 -11.24 -27.95 -2.23
CA LEU A 377 -11.86 -29.27 -2.29
C LEU A 377 -11.80 -29.84 -3.71
N HIS A 378 -12.00 -31.16 -3.82
CA HIS A 378 -11.97 -31.86 -5.11
C HIS A 378 -12.92 -31.23 -6.14
N GLU A 379 -14.17 -30.99 -5.79
CA GLU A 379 -15.19 -30.37 -6.65
C GLU A 379 -14.77 -28.99 -7.18
N GLN A 380 -14.03 -28.24 -6.38
CA GLN A 380 -13.51 -26.93 -6.76
C GLN A 380 -12.31 -27.00 -7.73
N LEU A 381 -11.59 -28.13 -7.76
CA LEU A 381 -10.47 -28.34 -8.67
C LEU A 381 -10.92 -28.61 -10.11
N VAL A 382 -12.07 -29.25 -10.29
CA VAL A 382 -12.60 -29.61 -11.61
C VAL A 382 -12.65 -28.42 -12.57
N PRO A 383 -13.29 -27.28 -12.25
CA PRO A 383 -13.34 -26.14 -13.16
C PRO A 383 -11.96 -25.52 -13.45
N ILE A 384 -11.01 -25.59 -12.51
CA ILE A 384 -9.64 -25.08 -12.72
C ILE A 384 -8.89 -25.96 -13.73
N ILE A 385 -8.97 -27.28 -13.56
CA ILE A 385 -8.23 -28.24 -14.38
C ILE A 385 -8.85 -28.33 -15.76
N LYS A 386 -10.19 -28.34 -15.88
CA LYS A 386 -10.89 -28.38 -17.17
C LYS A 386 -10.77 -27.08 -17.96
N TYR A 387 -10.42 -25.95 -17.31
CA TYR A 387 -10.30 -24.68 -18.01
C TYR A 387 -9.28 -24.76 -19.16
N GLU A 388 -9.75 -24.46 -20.37
CA GLU A 388 -8.92 -24.43 -21.59
C GLU A 388 -7.96 -25.61 -21.70
N LYS A 389 -8.50 -26.82 -21.51
CA LYS A 389 -7.76 -28.08 -21.67
C LYS A 389 -6.51 -28.20 -20.80
N GLY A 390 -6.60 -27.84 -19.55
CA GLY A 390 -5.48 -27.95 -18.60
C GLY A 390 -4.50 -26.78 -18.66
N PHE A 391 -4.93 -25.61 -19.14
CA PHE A 391 -4.11 -24.40 -19.20
C PHE A 391 -3.30 -24.16 -17.91
N ILE A 392 -3.94 -24.32 -16.74
CA ILE A 392 -3.27 -24.05 -15.47
C ILE A 392 -2.10 -25.01 -15.21
N LEU A 393 -2.19 -26.24 -15.64
CA LEU A 393 -1.11 -27.23 -15.49
C LEU A 393 0.11 -26.83 -16.33
N LEU A 394 -0.13 -26.34 -17.57
CA LEU A 394 0.94 -25.81 -18.42
C LEU A 394 1.58 -24.57 -17.81
N LEU A 395 0.76 -23.63 -17.31
CA LEU A 395 1.26 -22.41 -16.69
C LEU A 395 2.14 -22.73 -15.47
N LEU A 396 1.70 -23.61 -14.58
CA LEU A 396 2.46 -23.99 -13.38
C LEU A 396 3.75 -24.74 -13.74
N LYS A 397 3.69 -25.66 -14.70
CA LYS A 397 4.88 -26.39 -15.19
C LYS A 397 5.90 -25.43 -15.80
N ASP A 398 5.47 -24.50 -16.67
CA ASP A 398 6.38 -23.55 -17.29
C ASP A 398 6.93 -22.55 -16.28
N SER A 399 6.14 -22.22 -15.24
CA SER A 399 6.62 -21.42 -14.12
C SER A 399 7.73 -22.13 -13.36
N LEU A 400 7.62 -23.43 -13.07
CA LEU A 400 8.74 -24.20 -12.50
C LEU A 400 9.99 -24.08 -13.37
N LYS A 401 9.86 -24.28 -14.68
CA LYS A 401 10.98 -24.19 -15.63
C LYS A 401 11.62 -22.79 -15.63
N ILE A 402 10.81 -21.72 -15.49
CA ILE A 402 11.32 -20.34 -15.46
C ILE A 402 12.03 -20.03 -14.13
N PHE A 403 11.44 -20.44 -13.00
CA PHE A 403 11.85 -19.99 -11.67
C PHE A 403 12.86 -20.90 -10.98
N GLN A 404 13.04 -22.16 -11.43
CA GLN A 404 13.99 -23.10 -10.81
C GLN A 404 15.44 -22.61 -10.80
N ASP A 405 15.82 -21.78 -11.80
CA ASP A 405 17.18 -21.27 -11.96
C ASP A 405 17.32 -19.81 -11.46
N ILE A 406 16.24 -19.21 -10.90
CA ILE A 406 16.24 -17.83 -10.42
C ILE A 406 16.30 -17.87 -8.88
N PRO A 407 17.29 -17.23 -8.23
CA PRO A 407 17.38 -17.16 -6.78
C PRO A 407 16.12 -16.58 -6.12
N ASP A 408 15.90 -16.88 -4.84
CA ASP A 408 14.80 -16.38 -4.01
C ASP A 408 13.37 -16.78 -4.49
N ASN A 409 13.25 -17.95 -5.14
CA ASN A 409 11.95 -18.50 -5.55
C ASN A 409 11.60 -19.84 -4.92
N ASP A 410 12.33 -20.27 -3.91
CA ASP A 410 12.14 -21.57 -3.26
C ASP A 410 10.72 -21.80 -2.76
N ASP A 411 10.10 -20.78 -2.14
CA ASP A 411 8.71 -20.84 -1.70
C ASP A 411 7.74 -21.11 -2.87
N LEU A 412 7.94 -20.40 -3.99
CA LEU A 412 7.12 -20.59 -5.19
C LEU A 412 7.26 -22.03 -5.73
N ILE A 413 8.48 -22.51 -5.85
CA ILE A 413 8.76 -23.87 -6.33
C ILE A 413 8.09 -24.88 -5.41
N THR A 414 8.23 -24.73 -4.11
CA THR A 414 7.59 -25.57 -3.09
C THR A 414 6.07 -25.57 -3.23
N PHE A 415 5.43 -24.41 -3.37
CA PHE A 415 3.98 -24.31 -3.56
C PHE A 415 3.52 -25.03 -4.83
N ILE A 416 4.24 -24.87 -5.95
CA ILE A 416 3.89 -25.52 -7.21
C ILE A 416 4.04 -27.04 -7.09
N CYS A 417 5.13 -27.54 -6.50
CA CYS A 417 5.34 -28.97 -6.27
C CYS A 417 4.23 -29.56 -5.38
N GLN A 418 3.85 -28.88 -4.31
CA GLN A 418 2.74 -29.31 -3.44
C GLN A 418 1.39 -29.33 -4.17
N ALA A 419 1.15 -28.38 -5.08
CA ALA A 419 -0.05 -28.38 -5.91
C ALA A 419 -0.07 -29.59 -6.85
N PHE A 420 1.03 -29.88 -7.55
CA PHE A 420 1.13 -31.05 -8.39
C PHE A 420 1.00 -32.36 -7.62
N TYR A 421 1.63 -32.47 -6.44
CA TYR A 421 1.50 -33.64 -5.59
C TYR A 421 0.04 -33.92 -5.23
N LYS A 422 -0.70 -32.88 -4.82
CA LYS A 422 -2.14 -33.01 -4.52
C LYS A 422 -2.94 -33.45 -5.73
N LEU A 423 -2.68 -32.88 -6.92
CA LEU A 423 -3.39 -33.23 -8.13
C LEU A 423 -3.09 -34.66 -8.59
N LEU A 424 -1.85 -35.11 -8.50
CA LEU A 424 -1.44 -36.49 -8.82
C LEU A 424 -2.02 -37.53 -7.86
N LYS A 425 -2.17 -37.15 -6.58
CA LYS A 425 -2.78 -38.02 -5.57
C LYS A 425 -4.30 -38.18 -5.76
N SER A 426 -4.94 -37.26 -6.45
CA SER A 426 -6.36 -37.33 -6.79
C SER A 426 -6.55 -38.25 -7.98
N SER A 427 -7.10 -39.45 -7.75
CA SER A 427 -7.24 -40.50 -8.76
C SER A 427 -8.14 -40.16 -9.95
N ASP A 428 -8.96 -39.13 -9.81
CA ASP A 428 -10.00 -38.76 -10.75
C ASP A 428 -9.50 -37.92 -11.94
N PHE A 429 -8.24 -37.53 -11.90
CA PHE A 429 -7.63 -36.75 -12.97
C PHE A 429 -6.46 -37.50 -13.58
N ASN A 430 -6.54 -37.88 -14.85
CA ASN A 430 -5.41 -38.49 -15.54
C ASN A 430 -4.29 -37.47 -15.89
N ILE A 431 -3.88 -36.71 -14.85
CA ILE A 431 -2.89 -35.64 -14.95
C ILE A 431 -1.50 -36.17 -15.22
N LYS A 432 -1.20 -37.38 -14.74
CA LYS A 432 0.11 -38.01 -14.88
C LYS A 432 0.57 -38.09 -16.36
N GLU A 433 -0.28 -38.62 -17.24
CA GLU A 433 0.04 -38.69 -18.66
C GLU A 433 0.22 -37.32 -19.32
N PHE A 434 -0.63 -36.38 -18.96
CA PHE A 434 -0.51 -35.00 -19.44
C PHE A 434 0.85 -34.37 -19.03
N LEU A 435 1.27 -34.54 -17.80
CA LEU A 435 2.52 -34.01 -17.29
C LEU A 435 3.73 -34.67 -17.94
N LEU A 436 3.70 -35.99 -18.12
CA LEU A 436 4.75 -36.73 -18.81
C LEU A 436 4.96 -36.24 -20.26
N LYS A 437 3.86 -36.09 -21.02
CA LYS A 437 3.91 -35.59 -22.40
C LYS A 437 4.43 -34.16 -22.51
N ASN A 438 4.31 -33.39 -21.44
CA ASN A 438 4.77 -32.01 -21.41
C ASN A 438 6.13 -31.82 -20.72
N GLY A 439 6.92 -32.90 -20.52
CA GLY A 439 8.29 -32.80 -20.01
C GLY A 439 8.39 -32.42 -18.53
N PHE A 440 7.45 -32.89 -17.72
CA PHE A 440 7.48 -32.59 -16.25
C PHE A 440 8.51 -33.48 -15.53
N LYS A 441 8.78 -34.67 -16.02
CA LYS A 441 9.76 -35.60 -15.45
C LYS A 441 11.15 -34.97 -15.41
N GLU A 442 11.59 -34.37 -16.51
CA GLU A 442 12.90 -33.71 -16.63
C GLU A 442 13.01 -32.47 -15.70
N ILE A 443 11.88 -31.82 -15.40
CA ILE A 443 11.87 -30.74 -14.43
C ILE A 443 12.07 -31.29 -13.00
N LEU A 444 11.41 -32.39 -12.65
CA LEU A 444 11.57 -33.05 -11.35
C LEU A 444 13.00 -33.53 -11.13
N GLU A 445 13.64 -34.15 -12.14
CA GLU A 445 15.03 -34.58 -12.08
C GLU A 445 15.99 -33.42 -11.79
N LYS A 446 15.73 -32.25 -12.35
CA LYS A 446 16.51 -31.04 -12.02
C LYS A 446 16.24 -30.53 -10.61
N LEU A 447 15.01 -30.63 -10.12
CA LEU A 447 14.68 -30.18 -8.77
C LEU A 447 15.28 -31.09 -7.68
N GLN A 448 15.56 -32.36 -7.96
CA GLN A 448 16.23 -33.29 -7.05
C GLN A 448 17.69 -32.90 -6.74
N ILE A 449 18.30 -32.04 -7.57
CA ILE A 449 19.66 -31.50 -7.33
C ILE A 449 19.62 -30.04 -6.85
N ASN A 450 18.47 -29.54 -6.39
CA ASN A 450 18.33 -28.19 -5.84
C ASN A 450 19.08 -28.04 -4.52
N GLN A 451 19.46 -26.82 -4.15
CA GLN A 451 20.14 -26.55 -2.88
C GLN A 451 19.19 -26.58 -1.67
N ASN A 452 17.90 -26.41 -1.89
CA ASN A 452 16.88 -26.44 -0.84
C ASN A 452 16.37 -27.86 -0.62
N GLU A 453 16.67 -28.43 0.58
CA GLU A 453 16.30 -29.80 0.93
C GLU A 453 14.81 -30.09 0.87
N ASP A 454 13.94 -29.10 1.16
CA ASP A 454 12.48 -29.29 1.13
C ASP A 454 11.96 -29.42 -0.30
N ILE A 455 12.58 -28.71 -1.26
CA ILE A 455 12.30 -28.87 -2.70
C ILE A 455 12.75 -30.24 -3.16
N VAL A 456 13.98 -30.63 -2.80
CA VAL A 456 14.53 -31.96 -3.16
C VAL A 456 13.63 -33.07 -2.68
N LYS A 457 13.28 -33.09 -1.39
CA LYS A 457 12.38 -34.11 -0.80
C LYS A 457 11.01 -34.17 -1.49
N THR A 458 10.42 -32.99 -1.77
CA THR A 458 9.11 -32.97 -2.43
C THR A 458 9.21 -33.47 -3.87
N ALA A 459 10.27 -33.10 -4.61
CA ALA A 459 10.50 -33.57 -5.96
C ALA A 459 10.79 -35.09 -6.03
N GLU A 460 11.58 -35.62 -5.07
CA GLU A 460 11.83 -37.08 -4.93
C GLU A 460 10.54 -37.83 -4.67
N ILE A 461 9.70 -37.39 -3.71
CA ILE A 461 8.41 -38.05 -3.42
C ILE A 461 7.53 -38.08 -4.67
N ILE A 462 7.42 -36.97 -5.40
CA ILE A 462 6.60 -36.95 -6.62
C ILE A 462 7.20 -37.87 -7.71
N TYR A 463 8.52 -37.89 -7.85
CA TYR A 463 9.20 -38.71 -8.86
C TYR A 463 9.02 -40.17 -8.52
N ASP A 464 9.32 -40.63 -7.32
CA ASP A 464 9.27 -42.04 -6.92
C ASP A 464 7.84 -42.58 -6.92
N GLU A 465 6.85 -41.83 -6.43
CA GLU A 465 5.45 -42.30 -6.36
C GLU A 465 4.77 -42.36 -7.75
N TYR A 466 5.16 -41.46 -8.68
CA TYR A 466 4.37 -41.30 -9.91
C TYR A 466 5.15 -41.46 -11.20
N PHE A 467 6.49 -41.35 -11.21
CA PHE A 467 7.27 -41.27 -12.44
C PHE A 467 8.46 -42.24 -12.54
N GLU A 468 8.81 -42.99 -11.49
CA GLU A 468 9.96 -43.91 -11.46
C GLU A 468 9.81 -45.05 -12.51
N ASP A 469 8.64 -45.69 -12.59
CA ASP A 469 8.40 -46.87 -13.41
C ASP A 469 8.17 -46.58 -14.93
N PHE A 470 8.24 -45.31 -15.36
CA PHE A 470 8.02 -44.96 -16.76
C PHE A 470 9.33 -44.97 -17.55
N GLU A 471 9.61 -46.12 -18.23
CA GLU A 471 10.55 -46.16 -19.33
C GLU A 471 10.00 -45.38 -20.53
N ASP A 472 10.86 -44.52 -21.14
CA ASP A 472 10.54 -43.70 -22.32
C ASP A 472 10.12 -44.56 -23.52
N ASN A 473 8.92 -45.08 -23.54
CA ASN A 473 8.30 -45.64 -24.74
C ASN A 473 7.84 -44.51 -25.67
N SER A 474 8.75 -43.98 -26.46
CA SER A 474 8.59 -42.85 -27.39
C SER A 474 7.60 -43.07 -28.56
N ASN A 475 6.66 -44.01 -28.46
CA ASN A 475 5.64 -44.31 -29.47
C ASN A 475 4.22 -44.22 -28.89
N SER A 476 3.80 -43.06 -28.40
CA SER A 476 2.39 -42.89 -28.03
C SER A 476 1.70 -41.86 -28.91
N ASN A 477 0.67 -42.32 -29.59
CA ASN A 477 -0.30 -41.60 -30.39
C ASN A 477 -0.84 -40.37 -29.64
N ASN A 478 -1.19 -39.34 -30.40
CA ASN A 478 -1.87 -38.11 -29.91
C ASN A 478 -3.11 -38.47 -29.10
N ILE A 479 -2.99 -38.61 -27.79
CA ILE A 479 -4.13 -38.66 -26.89
C ILE A 479 -4.65 -37.21 -26.75
N ASN A 480 -5.88 -37.00 -27.15
CA ASN A 480 -6.55 -35.69 -27.04
C ASN A 480 -6.85 -35.44 -25.58
N ILE A 481 -6.59 -34.21 -25.08
CA ILE A 481 -6.91 -33.81 -23.70
C ILE A 481 -8.40 -34.02 -23.38
N ASN A 482 -9.28 -33.94 -24.38
CA ASN A 482 -10.69 -34.22 -24.21
C ASN A 482 -10.94 -35.69 -23.75
N ASP A 483 -10.13 -36.64 -24.17
CA ASP A 483 -10.24 -38.06 -23.77
C ASP A 483 -9.80 -38.30 -22.31
N ILE A 484 -8.98 -37.36 -21.76
CA ILE A 484 -8.51 -37.40 -20.37
C ILE A 484 -9.56 -36.81 -19.40
N ILE A 485 -10.42 -35.94 -19.91
CA ILE A 485 -11.37 -35.13 -19.12
C ILE A 485 -12.81 -35.65 -19.21
N ASP A 486 -13.15 -36.35 -20.33
CA ASP A 486 -14.52 -36.84 -20.57
C ASP A 486 -14.89 -38.09 -19.72
N ASP A 487 -13.91 -38.79 -19.13
CA ASP A 487 -14.16 -39.93 -18.22
C ASP A 487 -14.69 -39.50 -16.82
N CYS A 488 -14.86 -38.20 -16.57
CA CYS A 488 -15.40 -37.66 -15.31
C CYS A 488 -16.89 -37.29 -15.38
N GLU A 489 -17.68 -37.85 -16.30
CA GLU A 489 -19.13 -37.85 -16.16
C GLU A 489 -19.49 -38.83 -15.03
N CYS A 490 -19.53 -38.34 -13.81
CA CYS A 490 -20.11 -39.04 -12.68
C CYS A 490 -21.55 -39.41 -13.03
N ASN A 491 -21.86 -40.68 -12.96
CA ASN A 491 -23.22 -41.21 -12.91
C ASN A 491 -23.94 -40.56 -11.73
N ASP A 492 -24.65 -39.46 -11.98
CA ASP A 492 -25.69 -38.92 -11.09
C ASP A 492 -26.96 -39.78 -11.22
N ASP A 493 -26.85 -41.06 -10.90
CA ASP A 493 -27.97 -41.94 -10.70
C ASP A 493 -27.68 -42.81 -9.46
N GLU A 494 -27.96 -42.24 -8.26
CA GLU A 494 -28.51 -42.97 -7.11
C GLU A 494 -28.95 -41.98 -6.00
#